data_dd4f01680ebcb9d1c4e227c01829346f
#
_entry.id   dd4f01680ebcb9d1c4e227c01829346f
#
_cell.length_a   1.000
_cell.length_b   1.000
_cell.length_c   1.000
_cell.angle_alpha   90.00
_cell.angle_beta   90.00
_cell.angle_gamma   90.00
#
_symmetry.space_group_name_H-M   'P 1'
#
loop_
_entity.id
_entity.type
_entity.pdbx_description
1 polymer ?
#
loop_
_entity_poly.entity_id
_entity_poly.type
_entity_poly.pdbx_seq_one_letter_code
_entity_poly.pdbx_strand_id
1 'polypeptide(L)'
;MLSLLLILLTTAGVPSAAYTAEAASADTTMAVHFLDVGQGLSILVQSQGENLLYDGGDRGHSSFVVSYLQKQNVSTIDYMISSHYDEDHVAGLVGCLDNFSVKNVIGADYVQDTKIYQSFENEVSSQGLNVQHPDPGTDFSFGSGKFTVLSPQSISSNDNDNSVAIRLENGINHFLFTGDAESAGEEAICDLGLDLSCDVIVPGHHGSATATTWDLLQQTVPEYAVISCGAGNSYGHPHKDTMDKLSDMGIQVFRTDEQGTVIAVSNGSDIQWNQNPCNDYTAGDETDIGTQPSSAYGSRSSASSDYISDAAAGADSSANVQADPEPVGDMVWISATGSKYHKIPNCGNMNPANATEMTRSQAEAAGYGACKKCY
;
A
#
# COMPACT_ATOMS: atom_id res chain seq x y z
N MET A 1 3.60 -79.47 -30.20
CA MET A 1 2.47 -78.65 -29.72
C MET A 1 3.02 -77.73 -28.70
N LEU A 2 3.21 -76.48 -29.09
CA LEU A 2 3.82 -75.41 -28.24
C LEU A 2 2.68 -74.58 -27.63
N SER A 3 2.52 -74.61 -26.30
CA SER A 3 1.47 -73.89 -25.58
C SER A 3 2.00 -72.55 -25.20
N LEU A 4 1.42 -71.51 -25.81
CA LEU A 4 1.77 -70.08 -25.55
C LEU A 4 1.00 -69.58 -24.30
N LEU A 5 1.71 -69.32 -23.23
CA LEU A 5 1.13 -68.77 -22.00
C LEU A 5 1.09 -67.26 -22.13
N LEU A 6 -0.12 -66.70 -22.27
CA LEU A 6 -0.34 -65.26 -22.34
C LEU A 6 -0.47 -64.70 -20.92
N ILE A 7 0.53 -63.94 -20.44
CA ILE A 7 0.48 -63.21 -19.14
C ILE A 7 -0.22 -61.88 -19.37
N LEU A 8 -1.45 -61.72 -18.84
CA LEU A 8 -2.13 -60.43 -18.75
C LEU A 8 -1.55 -59.64 -17.60
N LEU A 9 -0.82 -58.57 -17.90
CA LEU A 9 -0.49 -57.54 -16.90
C LEU A 9 -1.72 -56.65 -16.68
N THR A 10 -2.37 -56.78 -15.52
CA THR A 10 -3.35 -55.80 -15.04
C THR A 10 -2.62 -54.64 -14.38
N THR A 11 -2.61 -53.49 -15.02
CA THR A 11 -2.19 -52.25 -14.39
C THR A 11 -3.26 -51.80 -13.38
N ALA A 12 -2.97 -51.96 -12.10
CA ALA A 12 -3.79 -51.40 -11.05
C ALA A 12 -3.62 -49.87 -11.12
N GLY A 13 -4.66 -49.18 -11.59
CA GLY A 13 -4.75 -47.73 -11.51
C GLY A 13 -4.82 -47.30 -10.05
N VAL A 14 -3.86 -46.47 -9.64
CA VAL A 14 -3.89 -45.77 -8.35
C VAL A 14 -5.09 -44.80 -8.40
N PRO A 15 -6.03 -44.83 -7.45
CA PRO A 15 -7.07 -43.82 -7.42
C PRO A 15 -6.43 -42.46 -7.15
N SER A 16 -6.54 -41.54 -8.09
CA SER A 16 -6.29 -40.13 -7.87
C SER A 16 -7.28 -39.68 -6.82
N ALA A 17 -6.81 -39.42 -5.62
CA ALA A 17 -7.59 -38.69 -4.63
C ALA A 17 -7.87 -37.30 -5.19
N ALA A 18 -9.09 -37.11 -5.66
CA ALA A 18 -9.57 -35.75 -5.93
C ALA A 18 -9.57 -35.01 -4.58
N TYR A 19 -8.63 -34.09 -4.42
CA TYR A 19 -8.69 -33.08 -3.38
C TYR A 19 -9.91 -32.22 -3.70
N THR A 20 -11.04 -32.53 -3.08
CA THR A 20 -12.15 -31.59 -3.02
C THR A 20 -11.70 -30.53 -2.03
N ALA A 21 -11.22 -29.38 -2.55
CA ALA A 21 -11.17 -28.17 -1.77
C ALA A 21 -12.59 -27.96 -1.25
N GLU A 22 -12.77 -28.09 0.05
CA GLU A 22 -14.01 -27.75 0.70
C GLU A 22 -14.19 -26.25 0.41
N ALA A 23 -15.25 -25.89 -0.32
CA ALA A 23 -15.54 -24.50 -0.62
C ALA A 23 -15.72 -23.81 0.73
N ALA A 24 -14.78 -22.90 1.07
CA ALA A 24 -14.92 -22.04 2.22
C ALA A 24 -16.31 -21.42 2.19
N SER A 25 -17.02 -21.41 3.30
CA SER A 25 -18.32 -20.75 3.36
C SER A 25 -18.12 -19.28 3.00
N ALA A 26 -19.00 -18.71 2.18
CA ALA A 26 -18.90 -17.29 1.77
C ALA A 26 -18.84 -16.34 2.98
N ASP A 27 -19.24 -16.82 4.16
CA ASP A 27 -19.28 -16.09 5.42
C ASP A 27 -17.91 -15.90 6.11
N THR A 28 -16.84 -16.51 5.62
CA THR A 28 -15.50 -16.40 6.22
C THR A 28 -14.46 -15.81 5.28
N THR A 29 -14.87 -15.32 4.12
CA THR A 29 -13.93 -14.75 3.13
C THR A 29 -13.61 -13.30 3.46
N MET A 30 -12.32 -13.00 3.51
CA MET A 30 -11.77 -11.64 3.66
C MET A 30 -10.72 -11.41 2.59
N ALA A 31 -10.92 -10.39 1.75
CA ALA A 31 -9.98 -9.99 0.71
C ALA A 31 -9.22 -8.74 1.18
N VAL A 32 -7.90 -8.79 1.13
CA VAL A 32 -6.99 -7.69 1.47
C VAL A 32 -6.25 -7.28 0.21
N HIS A 33 -6.48 -6.06 -0.26
CA HIS A 33 -5.92 -5.51 -1.49
C HIS A 33 -4.86 -4.47 -1.13
N PHE A 34 -3.61 -4.74 -1.40
CA PHE A 34 -2.49 -3.83 -1.26
C PHE A 34 -2.34 -3.07 -2.58
N LEU A 35 -2.78 -1.82 -2.63
CA LEU A 35 -2.89 -1.06 -3.86
C LEU A 35 -1.53 -0.53 -4.31
N ASP A 36 -1.25 -0.62 -5.59
CA ASP A 36 -0.09 0.08 -6.18
C ASP A 36 -0.44 1.57 -6.32
N VAL A 37 -0.06 2.33 -5.31
CA VAL A 37 -0.23 3.78 -5.25
C VAL A 37 1.10 4.53 -5.41
N GLY A 38 2.11 3.86 -6.02
CA GLY A 38 3.46 4.38 -6.08
C GLY A 38 4.07 4.51 -4.69
N GLN A 39 4.76 5.61 -4.42
CA GLN A 39 5.30 5.89 -3.09
C GLN A 39 4.16 6.32 -2.18
N GLY A 40 3.83 5.48 -1.20
CA GLY A 40 2.70 5.67 -0.28
C GLY A 40 2.04 4.34 0.09
N LEU A 41 0.97 4.40 0.85
CA LEU A 41 0.24 3.22 1.32
C LEU A 41 -1.26 3.36 1.09
N SER A 42 -1.88 2.30 0.58
CA SER A 42 -3.34 2.18 0.57
C SER A 42 -3.75 0.72 0.56
N ILE A 43 -4.58 0.31 1.52
CA ILE A 43 -5.05 -1.06 1.66
C ILE A 43 -6.57 -1.06 1.76
N LEU A 44 -7.24 -1.76 0.83
CA LEU A 44 -8.67 -2.03 0.91
C LEU A 44 -8.87 -3.43 1.48
N VAL A 45 -9.68 -3.54 2.53
CA VAL A 45 -10.14 -4.83 3.07
C VAL A 45 -11.63 -4.98 2.85
N GLN A 46 -12.05 -6.12 2.31
CA GLN A 46 -13.46 -6.44 2.07
C GLN A 46 -13.84 -7.76 2.72
N SER A 47 -14.89 -7.77 3.54
CA SER A 47 -15.42 -8.99 4.16
C SER A 47 -16.90 -8.84 4.46
N GLN A 48 -17.71 -9.83 4.09
CA GLN A 48 -19.17 -9.89 4.35
C GLN A 48 -19.94 -8.61 3.95
N GLY A 49 -19.47 -7.91 2.93
CA GLY A 49 -20.08 -6.66 2.44
C GLY A 49 -19.67 -5.40 3.20
N GLU A 50 -18.82 -5.52 4.21
CA GLU A 50 -18.15 -4.40 4.87
C GLU A 50 -16.81 -4.09 4.18
N ASN A 51 -16.42 -2.82 4.21
CA ASN A 51 -15.21 -2.30 3.59
C ASN A 51 -14.41 -1.47 4.59
N LEU A 52 -13.12 -1.78 4.74
CA LEU A 52 -12.16 -1.00 5.49
C LEU A 52 -11.12 -0.45 4.52
N LEU A 53 -10.86 0.84 4.57
CA LEU A 53 -9.78 1.49 3.85
C LEU A 53 -8.73 1.99 4.84
N TYR A 54 -7.54 1.44 4.77
CA TYR A 54 -6.38 1.85 5.55
C TYR A 54 -5.43 2.62 4.64
N ASP A 55 -5.30 3.91 4.88
CA ASP A 55 -4.61 4.89 4.06
C ASP A 55 -5.13 5.00 2.61
N GLY A 56 -4.74 6.03 1.91
CA GLY A 56 -5.27 6.36 0.59
C GLY A 56 -4.21 6.65 -0.48
N GLY A 57 -2.93 6.54 -0.12
CA GLY A 57 -1.85 6.95 -1.01
C GLY A 57 -1.75 8.46 -1.20
N ASP A 58 -0.87 8.88 -2.09
CA ASP A 58 -0.60 10.26 -2.39
C ASP A 58 -1.68 10.92 -3.25
N ARG A 59 -1.55 12.24 -3.46
CA ARG A 59 -2.47 13.02 -4.28
C ARG A 59 -2.51 12.56 -5.74
N GLY A 60 -1.40 12.11 -6.29
CA GLY A 60 -1.29 11.66 -7.67
C GLY A 60 -2.12 10.40 -7.93
N HIS A 61 -2.28 9.56 -6.90
CA HIS A 61 -2.99 8.29 -6.96
C HIS A 61 -4.42 8.33 -6.40
N SER A 62 -4.88 9.45 -5.84
CA SER A 62 -6.24 9.60 -5.27
C SER A 62 -7.34 9.15 -6.23
N SER A 63 -7.29 9.57 -7.50
CA SER A 63 -8.27 9.15 -8.51
C SER A 63 -8.21 7.66 -8.83
N PHE A 64 -7.02 7.05 -8.77
CA PHE A 64 -6.85 5.61 -8.93
C PHE A 64 -7.53 4.86 -7.77
N VAL A 65 -7.28 5.26 -6.52
CA VAL A 65 -7.89 4.63 -5.33
C VAL A 65 -9.42 4.71 -5.42
N VAL A 66 -9.99 5.88 -5.68
CA VAL A 66 -11.45 6.06 -5.88
C VAL A 66 -11.97 5.12 -6.96
N SER A 67 -11.34 5.09 -8.14
CA SER A 67 -11.75 4.24 -9.25
C SER A 67 -11.60 2.75 -8.92
N TYR A 68 -10.57 2.38 -8.15
CA TYR A 68 -10.36 1.00 -7.73
C TYR A 68 -11.47 0.55 -6.79
N LEU A 69 -11.78 1.33 -5.76
CA LEU A 69 -12.86 1.04 -4.83
C LEU A 69 -14.22 0.90 -5.57
N GLN A 70 -14.51 1.79 -6.52
CA GLN A 70 -15.71 1.69 -7.36
C GLN A 70 -15.78 0.38 -8.15
N LYS A 71 -14.65 -0.08 -8.70
CA LYS A 71 -14.56 -1.36 -9.41
C LYS A 71 -14.75 -2.56 -8.49
N GLN A 72 -14.34 -2.43 -7.23
CA GLN A 72 -14.59 -3.44 -6.20
C GLN A 72 -16.03 -3.35 -5.63
N ASN A 73 -16.90 -2.56 -6.24
CA ASN A 73 -18.29 -2.35 -5.85
C ASN A 73 -18.44 -1.74 -4.45
N VAL A 74 -17.45 -1.02 -3.96
CA VAL A 74 -17.54 -0.25 -2.72
C VAL A 74 -18.54 0.89 -2.94
N SER A 75 -19.52 0.99 -2.08
CA SER A 75 -20.45 2.13 -2.02
C SER A 75 -20.38 2.85 -0.66
N THR A 76 -19.95 2.13 0.36
CA THR A 76 -19.77 2.61 1.72
C THR A 76 -18.44 2.08 2.26
N ILE A 77 -17.70 2.91 2.94
CA ILE A 77 -16.52 2.56 3.72
C ILE A 77 -16.94 2.49 5.18
N ASP A 78 -16.93 1.28 5.75
CA ASP A 78 -17.39 1.06 7.14
C ASP A 78 -16.37 1.59 8.14
N TYR A 79 -15.08 1.42 7.84
CA TYR A 79 -13.96 1.99 8.57
C TYR A 79 -12.95 2.61 7.61
N MET A 80 -12.66 3.88 7.80
CA MET A 80 -11.56 4.58 7.16
C MET A 80 -10.50 4.84 8.23
N ILE A 81 -9.28 4.38 8.00
CA ILE A 81 -8.16 4.56 8.95
C ILE A 81 -7.09 5.37 8.26
N SER A 82 -6.72 6.51 8.84
CA SER A 82 -5.47 7.18 8.51
C SER A 82 -4.41 6.72 9.50
N SER A 83 -3.35 6.06 9.04
CA SER A 83 -2.25 5.67 9.92
C SER A 83 -1.68 6.91 10.59
N HIS A 84 -1.27 7.88 9.80
CA HIS A 84 -0.84 9.21 10.19
C HIS A 84 -1.25 10.21 9.09
N TYR A 85 -0.79 11.46 9.14
CA TYR A 85 -1.35 12.51 8.27
C TYR A 85 -0.38 13.02 7.20
N ASP A 86 0.67 12.25 6.86
CA ASP A 86 1.54 12.58 5.75
C ASP A 86 0.84 12.40 4.40
N GLU A 87 1.27 13.17 3.40
CA GLU A 87 0.53 13.31 2.14
C GLU A 87 0.35 11.98 1.41
N ASP A 88 1.35 11.10 1.45
CA ASP A 88 1.36 9.79 0.79
C ASP A 88 0.53 8.71 1.51
N HIS A 89 -0.17 9.09 2.58
CA HIS A 89 -1.15 8.26 3.31
C HIS A 89 -2.55 8.89 3.29
N VAL A 90 -2.65 10.20 3.61
CA VAL A 90 -3.95 10.84 3.82
C VAL A 90 -4.57 11.43 2.56
N ALA A 91 -3.78 11.73 1.52
CA ALA A 91 -4.29 12.49 0.38
C ALA A 91 -5.39 11.76 -0.41
N GLY A 92 -5.24 10.46 -0.63
CA GLY A 92 -6.27 9.67 -1.30
C GLY A 92 -7.53 9.48 -0.45
N LEU A 93 -7.42 9.51 0.89
CA LEU A 93 -8.58 9.47 1.78
C LEU A 93 -9.51 10.66 1.57
N VAL A 94 -8.96 11.86 1.31
CA VAL A 94 -9.74 13.05 0.95
C VAL A 94 -10.61 12.80 -0.28
N GLY A 95 -10.04 12.21 -1.34
CA GLY A 95 -10.79 11.82 -2.53
C GLY A 95 -11.83 10.74 -2.26
N CYS A 96 -11.55 9.81 -1.35
CA CYS A 96 -12.51 8.79 -0.96
C CYS A 96 -13.67 9.38 -0.14
N LEU A 97 -13.42 10.30 0.78
CA LEU A 97 -14.46 11.02 1.54
C LEU A 97 -15.40 11.80 0.64
N ASP A 98 -14.89 12.39 -0.45
CA ASP A 98 -15.71 13.12 -1.43
C ASP A 98 -16.60 12.20 -2.29
N ASN A 99 -16.22 10.92 -2.44
CA ASN A 99 -16.88 10.00 -3.37
C ASN A 99 -17.67 8.85 -2.73
N PHE A 100 -17.44 8.54 -1.47
CA PHE A 100 -18.08 7.44 -0.75
C PHE A 100 -18.70 7.89 0.57
N SER A 101 -19.77 7.23 0.98
CA SER A 101 -20.26 7.33 2.36
C SER A 101 -19.28 6.63 3.29
N VAL A 102 -18.85 7.31 4.36
CA VAL A 102 -17.99 6.74 5.40
C VAL A 102 -18.78 6.63 6.69
N LYS A 103 -18.60 5.53 7.46
CA LYS A 103 -19.31 5.35 8.75
C LYS A 103 -18.43 5.71 9.95
N ASN A 104 -17.17 5.29 9.91
CA ASN A 104 -16.23 5.52 11.00
C ASN A 104 -14.90 5.99 10.42
N VAL A 105 -14.31 7.01 11.04
CA VAL A 105 -12.96 7.47 10.72
C VAL A 105 -12.09 7.33 11.96
N ILE A 106 -10.95 6.67 11.82
CA ILE A 106 -9.96 6.43 12.87
C ILE A 106 -8.66 7.10 12.45
N GLY A 107 -7.97 7.75 13.37
CA GLY A 107 -6.68 8.37 13.17
C GLY A 107 -5.99 8.65 14.50
N ALA A 108 -4.76 9.10 14.47
CA ALA A 108 -4.01 9.49 15.68
C ALA A 108 -4.48 10.86 16.23
N ASP A 109 -4.36 11.06 17.54
CA ASP A 109 -4.82 12.28 18.23
C ASP A 109 -3.75 13.37 18.21
N TYR A 110 -3.44 13.87 17.00
CA TYR A 110 -2.55 15.02 16.82
C TYR A 110 -2.98 15.86 15.62
N VAL A 111 -2.47 17.06 15.52
CA VAL A 111 -2.82 18.03 14.48
C VAL A 111 -1.58 18.36 13.66
N GLN A 112 -1.72 18.33 12.33
CA GLN A 112 -0.71 18.83 11.41
C GLN A 112 -1.11 20.19 10.81
N ASP A 113 -0.14 21.07 10.63
CA ASP A 113 -0.33 22.37 9.95
C ASP A 113 -0.05 22.22 8.44
N THR A 114 -0.75 21.27 7.80
CA THR A 114 -0.66 21.02 6.37
C THR A 114 -2.03 21.23 5.71
N LYS A 115 -2.01 21.64 4.44
CA LYS A 115 -3.26 21.81 3.68
C LYS A 115 -3.99 20.51 3.46
N ILE A 116 -3.25 19.42 3.34
CA ILE A 116 -3.86 18.10 3.10
C ILE A 116 -4.59 17.62 4.34
N TYR A 117 -3.99 17.77 5.52
CA TYR A 117 -4.64 17.47 6.80
C TYR A 117 -5.90 18.32 6.99
N GLN A 118 -5.83 19.62 6.73
CA GLN A 118 -7.00 20.51 6.80
C GLN A 118 -8.11 20.07 5.83
N SER A 119 -7.75 19.61 4.61
CA SER A 119 -8.73 19.06 3.67
C SER A 119 -9.36 17.79 4.20
N PHE A 120 -8.57 16.88 4.77
CA PHE A 120 -9.07 15.65 5.37
C PHE A 120 -10.08 15.93 6.51
N GLU A 121 -9.72 16.78 7.46
CA GLU A 121 -10.61 17.20 8.56
C GLU A 121 -11.91 17.86 8.05
N ASN A 122 -11.82 18.69 7.02
CA ASN A 122 -12.98 19.32 6.42
C ASN A 122 -13.92 18.31 5.78
N GLU A 123 -13.39 17.33 5.03
CA GLU A 123 -14.22 16.29 4.40
C GLU A 123 -14.83 15.33 5.43
N VAL A 124 -14.09 14.95 6.47
CA VAL A 124 -14.65 14.19 7.61
C VAL A 124 -15.82 14.94 8.23
N SER A 125 -15.64 16.24 8.52
CA SER A 125 -16.68 17.09 9.09
C SER A 125 -17.86 17.30 8.13
N SER A 126 -17.63 17.36 6.82
CA SER A 126 -18.68 17.52 5.80
C SER A 126 -19.65 16.35 5.79
N GLN A 127 -19.19 15.14 6.13
CA GLN A 127 -20.03 13.95 6.33
C GLN A 127 -20.67 13.88 7.73
N GLY A 128 -20.46 14.89 8.59
CA GLY A 128 -20.96 14.92 9.97
C GLY A 128 -20.24 13.94 10.91
N LEU A 129 -19.02 13.56 10.56
CA LEU A 129 -18.17 12.65 11.32
C LEU A 129 -17.09 13.41 12.10
N ASN A 130 -16.43 12.71 13.00
CA ASN A 130 -15.21 13.13 13.66
C ASN A 130 -14.19 11.99 13.59
N VAL A 131 -12.90 12.31 13.59
CA VAL A 131 -11.85 11.31 13.73
C VAL A 131 -11.91 10.73 15.15
N GLN A 132 -11.94 9.41 15.24
CA GLN A 132 -11.92 8.66 16.49
C GLN A 132 -10.46 8.29 16.82
N HIS A 133 -10.11 8.33 18.10
CA HIS A 133 -8.77 8.04 18.60
C HIS A 133 -8.83 6.88 19.62
N PRO A 134 -9.03 5.64 19.17
CA PRO A 134 -9.18 4.51 20.09
C PRO A 134 -7.85 4.19 20.78
N ASP A 135 -7.93 3.81 22.06
CA ASP A 135 -6.77 3.35 22.82
C ASP A 135 -6.24 2.02 22.25
N PRO A 136 -4.92 1.78 22.30
CA PRO A 136 -4.33 0.49 21.97
C PRO A 136 -4.96 -0.67 22.75
N GLY A 137 -5.17 -1.80 22.07
CA GLY A 137 -5.91 -2.95 22.57
C GLY A 137 -7.43 -2.88 22.31
N THR A 138 -7.94 -1.81 21.70
CA THR A 138 -9.35 -1.72 21.34
C THR A 138 -9.65 -2.60 20.13
N ASP A 139 -10.65 -3.48 20.28
CA ASP A 139 -11.15 -4.35 19.22
C ASP A 139 -12.35 -3.76 18.50
N PHE A 140 -12.38 -3.90 17.18
CA PHE A 140 -13.50 -3.57 16.31
C PHE A 140 -13.91 -4.80 15.51
N SER A 141 -15.17 -5.18 15.55
CA SER A 141 -15.72 -6.21 14.66
C SER A 141 -15.70 -5.72 13.22
N PHE A 142 -15.28 -6.58 12.29
CA PHE A 142 -15.23 -6.27 10.87
C PHE A 142 -15.46 -7.55 10.04
N GLY A 143 -16.53 -7.56 9.27
CA GLY A 143 -16.87 -8.69 8.41
C GLY A 143 -16.90 -10.01 9.16
N SER A 144 -16.10 -10.98 8.71
CA SER A 144 -15.96 -12.32 9.34
C SER A 144 -14.97 -12.36 10.50
N GLY A 145 -14.32 -11.23 10.83
CA GLY A 145 -13.29 -11.17 11.83
C GLY A 145 -13.33 -9.88 12.65
N LYS A 146 -12.17 -9.36 12.96
CA LYS A 146 -11.99 -8.12 13.71
C LYS A 146 -10.66 -7.46 13.36
N PHE A 147 -10.49 -6.22 13.79
CA PHE A 147 -9.15 -5.63 13.91
C PHE A 147 -8.96 -5.06 15.31
N THR A 148 -7.72 -5.10 15.77
CA THR A 148 -7.27 -4.54 17.05
C THR A 148 -6.34 -3.37 16.77
N VAL A 149 -6.58 -2.22 17.39
CA VAL A 149 -5.67 -1.06 17.33
C VAL A 149 -4.47 -1.35 18.24
N LEU A 150 -3.26 -1.08 17.74
CA LEU A 150 -2.01 -1.36 18.46
C LEU A 150 -1.23 -0.09 18.85
N SER A 151 -1.43 1.02 18.16
CA SER A 151 -0.74 2.30 18.40
C SER A 151 -1.57 3.49 17.94
N PRO A 152 -1.19 4.74 18.29
CA PRO A 152 -0.10 5.08 19.20
C PRO A 152 -0.51 4.96 20.67
N GLN A 153 0.46 4.64 21.56
CA GLN A 153 0.25 4.64 23.01
C GLN A 153 0.33 6.05 23.60
N SER A 154 1.07 6.91 22.93
CA SER A 154 1.21 8.34 23.24
C SER A 154 1.68 9.08 22.00
N ILE A 155 1.36 10.35 21.92
CA ILE A 155 1.78 11.16 20.76
C ILE A 155 3.25 11.49 20.85
N SER A 156 3.99 11.13 19.80
CA SER A 156 5.40 11.41 19.58
C SER A 156 5.59 12.75 18.85
N SER A 157 6.78 13.31 18.94
CA SER A 157 7.21 14.43 18.09
C SER A 157 7.63 13.98 16.68
N ASN A 158 7.81 12.69 16.45
CA ASN A 158 7.97 12.07 15.14
C ASN A 158 6.58 11.64 14.65
N ASP A 159 6.10 12.25 13.59
CA ASP A 159 4.75 12.01 13.08
C ASP A 159 4.55 10.56 12.62
N ASN A 160 5.60 9.91 12.08
CA ASN A 160 5.58 8.51 11.70
C ASN A 160 5.27 7.59 12.89
N ASP A 161 5.86 7.85 14.06
CA ASP A 161 5.61 7.06 15.28
C ASP A 161 4.19 7.25 15.85
N ASN A 162 3.42 8.22 15.32
CA ASN A 162 2.00 8.39 15.64
C ASN A 162 1.09 7.52 14.76
N SER A 163 1.65 6.67 13.90
CA SER A 163 0.87 5.77 13.04
C SER A 163 -0.08 4.89 13.85
N VAL A 164 -1.35 4.89 13.46
CA VAL A 164 -2.36 3.95 13.97
C VAL A 164 -2.08 2.58 13.37
N ALA A 165 -1.36 1.74 14.09
CA ALA A 165 -1.15 0.36 13.67
C ALA A 165 -2.37 -0.49 14.03
N ILE A 166 -2.66 -1.49 13.20
CA ILE A 166 -3.72 -2.46 13.44
C ILE A 166 -3.26 -3.88 13.17
N ARG A 167 -3.80 -4.84 13.94
CA ARG A 167 -3.77 -6.26 13.64
C ARG A 167 -5.16 -6.71 13.21
N LEU A 168 -5.28 -7.10 11.95
CA LEU A 168 -6.51 -7.61 11.36
C LEU A 168 -6.53 -9.14 11.49
N GLU A 169 -7.68 -9.70 11.88
CA GLU A 169 -7.87 -11.12 12.13
C GLU A 169 -9.03 -11.66 11.32
N ASN A 170 -8.82 -12.79 10.65
CA ASN A 170 -9.86 -13.58 10.02
C ASN A 170 -9.63 -15.08 10.34
N GLY A 171 -10.37 -15.63 11.29
CA GLY A 171 -10.14 -16.99 11.79
C GLY A 171 -8.74 -17.13 12.40
N ILE A 172 -7.89 -17.98 11.80
CA ILE A 172 -6.49 -18.13 12.24
C ILE A 172 -5.51 -17.32 11.38
N ASN A 173 -5.99 -16.56 10.41
CA ASN A 173 -5.15 -15.70 9.59
C ASN A 173 -5.10 -14.29 10.15
N HIS A 174 -3.89 -13.71 10.19
CA HIS A 174 -3.62 -12.41 10.77
C HIS A 174 -2.75 -11.56 9.84
N PHE A 175 -3.12 -10.28 9.75
CA PHE A 175 -2.39 -9.28 8.98
C PHE A 175 -2.00 -8.13 9.91
N LEU A 176 -0.76 -7.65 9.80
CA LEU A 176 -0.27 -6.52 10.57
C LEU A 176 0.06 -5.34 9.67
N PHE A 177 -0.58 -4.20 9.94
CA PHE A 177 -0.33 -2.92 9.26
C PHE A 177 0.19 -1.94 10.29
N THR A 178 1.39 -1.42 10.08
CA THR A 178 2.05 -0.51 11.04
C THR A 178 2.09 0.95 10.56
N GLY A 179 1.56 1.23 9.36
CA GLY A 179 1.75 2.53 8.72
C GLY A 179 3.24 2.82 8.55
N ASP A 180 3.65 4.01 8.95
CA ASP A 180 5.04 4.41 8.89
C ASP A 180 5.74 4.42 10.26
N ALA A 181 5.16 3.72 11.27
CA ALA A 181 5.79 3.58 12.57
C ALA A 181 7.26 3.17 12.41
N GLU A 182 8.13 3.97 12.98
CA GLU A 182 9.57 3.72 13.01
C GLU A 182 9.95 2.93 14.28
N SER A 183 11.22 2.75 14.53
CA SER A 183 11.72 1.89 15.59
C SER A 183 11.13 2.20 16.98
N ALA A 184 10.86 3.46 17.30
CA ALA A 184 10.28 3.84 18.61
C ALA A 184 8.78 3.50 18.68
N GLY A 185 8.04 3.70 17.58
CA GLY A 185 6.64 3.28 17.47
C GLY A 185 6.50 1.76 17.53
N GLU A 186 7.38 1.03 16.83
CA GLU A 186 7.41 -0.43 16.86
C GLU A 186 7.78 -1.00 18.23
N GLU A 187 8.76 -0.38 18.94
CA GLU A 187 9.08 -0.74 20.32
C GLU A 187 7.86 -0.61 21.24
N ALA A 188 7.14 0.52 21.11
CA ALA A 188 5.92 0.74 21.88
C ALA A 188 4.82 -0.30 21.55
N ILE A 189 4.68 -0.73 20.30
CA ILE A 189 3.76 -1.81 19.88
C ILE A 189 4.20 -3.14 20.55
N CYS A 190 5.49 -3.47 20.50
CA CYS A 190 6.05 -4.68 21.10
C CYS A 190 5.84 -4.73 22.63
N ASP A 191 5.90 -3.59 23.29
CA ASP A 191 5.76 -3.46 24.76
C ASP A 191 4.31 -3.58 25.24
N LEU A 192 3.31 -3.60 24.35
CA LEU A 192 1.90 -3.79 24.74
C LEU A 192 1.63 -5.11 25.45
N GLY A 193 2.45 -6.13 25.19
CA GLY A 193 2.24 -7.48 25.71
C GLY A 193 1.02 -8.18 25.07
N LEU A 194 0.54 -7.71 23.93
CA LEU A 194 -0.48 -8.37 23.13
C LEU A 194 0.15 -9.43 22.21
N ASP A 195 -0.67 -10.36 21.72
CA ASP A 195 -0.25 -11.27 20.66
C ASP A 195 -0.12 -10.49 19.34
N LEU A 196 1.11 -10.36 18.83
CA LEU A 196 1.44 -9.68 17.58
C LEU A 196 1.67 -10.65 16.42
N SER A 197 1.57 -11.97 16.65
CA SER A 197 1.79 -12.96 15.60
C SER A 197 0.92 -12.68 14.38
N CYS A 198 1.50 -12.77 13.17
CA CYS A 198 0.77 -12.55 11.93
C CYS A 198 1.31 -13.44 10.81
N ASP A 199 0.45 -13.75 9.83
CA ASP A 199 0.87 -14.43 8.60
C ASP A 199 1.47 -13.43 7.61
N VAL A 200 0.92 -12.21 7.59
CA VAL A 200 1.30 -11.17 6.64
C VAL A 200 1.63 -9.89 7.38
N ILE A 201 2.81 -9.33 7.13
CA ILE A 201 3.20 -8.00 7.59
C ILE A 201 3.27 -7.02 6.40
N VAL A 202 2.86 -5.78 6.62
CA VAL A 202 3.23 -4.66 5.75
C VAL A 202 4.43 -3.98 6.41
N PRO A 203 5.64 -4.12 5.86
CA PRO A 203 6.84 -3.46 6.38
C PRO A 203 6.63 -1.95 6.52
N GLY A 204 6.88 -1.43 7.71
CA GLY A 204 6.65 -0.03 8.02
C GLY A 204 7.44 0.91 7.13
N HIS A 205 6.90 2.09 6.91
CA HIS A 205 7.52 3.21 6.20
C HIS A 205 8.08 2.77 4.82
N HIS A 206 7.25 2.05 4.06
CA HIS A 206 7.55 1.57 2.70
C HIS A 206 8.80 0.70 2.59
N GLY A 207 9.18 0.00 3.67
CA GLY A 207 10.40 -0.77 3.75
C GLY A 207 11.64 0.07 4.10
N SER A 208 11.47 1.22 4.76
CA SER A 208 12.57 2.04 5.27
C SER A 208 13.45 1.27 6.26
N ALA A 209 14.73 1.61 6.32
CA ALA A 209 15.67 1.11 7.33
C ALA A 209 15.36 1.60 8.76
N THR A 210 14.51 2.63 8.92
CA THR A 210 14.10 3.16 10.21
C THR A 210 13.01 2.34 10.89
N ALA A 211 12.37 1.42 10.13
CA ALA A 211 11.28 0.55 10.54
C ALA A 211 11.61 -0.94 10.37
N THR A 212 10.61 -1.79 10.59
CA THR A 212 10.71 -3.25 10.46
C THR A 212 11.87 -3.79 11.29
N THR A 213 11.84 -3.48 12.60
CA THR A 213 12.88 -3.84 13.55
C THR A 213 12.95 -5.36 13.76
N TRP A 214 14.11 -5.84 14.23
CA TRP A 214 14.25 -7.25 14.62
C TRP A 214 13.28 -7.65 15.73
N ASP A 215 13.02 -6.74 16.68
CA ASP A 215 12.14 -7.01 17.81
C ASP A 215 10.69 -7.22 17.35
N LEU A 216 10.22 -6.38 16.42
CA LEU A 216 8.91 -6.56 15.80
C LEU A 216 8.84 -7.87 15.01
N LEU A 217 9.82 -8.15 14.14
CA LEU A 217 9.83 -9.36 13.31
C LEU A 217 9.90 -10.63 14.14
N GLN A 218 10.60 -10.62 15.28
CA GLN A 218 10.68 -11.78 16.20
C GLN A 218 9.37 -12.03 16.95
N GLN A 219 8.56 -11.00 17.22
CA GLN A 219 7.27 -11.16 17.86
C GLN A 219 6.15 -11.48 16.87
N THR A 220 6.25 -11.01 15.64
CA THR A 220 5.23 -11.21 14.59
C THR A 220 5.43 -12.50 13.80
N VAL A 221 6.67 -12.94 13.56
CA VAL A 221 7.07 -14.16 12.83
C VAL A 221 6.26 -14.36 11.54
N PRO A 222 6.20 -13.38 10.62
CA PRO A 222 5.35 -13.46 9.46
C PRO A 222 5.87 -14.47 8.41
N GLU A 223 4.96 -15.09 7.68
CA GLU A 223 5.31 -15.91 6.49
C GLU A 223 5.51 -15.03 5.27
N TYR A 224 4.75 -13.94 5.16
CA TYR A 224 4.74 -13.03 4.01
C TYR A 224 4.96 -11.58 4.43
N ALA A 225 5.64 -10.82 3.58
CA ALA A 225 5.72 -9.38 3.65
C ALA A 225 5.20 -8.77 2.34
N VAL A 226 4.35 -7.75 2.43
CA VAL A 226 3.90 -6.97 1.28
C VAL A 226 4.43 -5.56 1.41
N ILE A 227 5.40 -5.19 0.58
CA ILE A 227 6.03 -3.88 0.60
C ILE A 227 5.28 -2.96 -0.36
N SER A 228 4.73 -1.86 0.15
CA SER A 228 4.12 -0.80 -0.63
C SER A 228 5.12 0.32 -0.84
N CYS A 229 5.66 0.44 -2.04
CA CYS A 229 6.62 1.49 -2.42
C CYS A 229 6.52 1.79 -3.92
N GLY A 230 7.06 2.92 -4.36
CA GLY A 230 7.06 3.32 -5.75
C GLY A 230 8.30 2.88 -6.51
N ALA A 231 8.14 2.45 -7.75
CA ALA A 231 9.27 2.13 -8.61
C ALA A 231 10.14 3.38 -8.84
N GLY A 232 11.46 3.26 -8.60
CA GLY A 232 12.40 4.36 -8.77
C GLY A 232 12.14 5.55 -7.83
N ASN A 233 11.56 5.33 -6.65
CA ASN A 233 11.28 6.37 -5.68
C ASN A 233 12.58 7.05 -5.19
N SER A 234 12.49 8.34 -4.88
CA SER A 234 13.65 9.14 -4.48
C SER A 234 14.19 8.85 -3.09
N TYR A 235 13.51 7.99 -2.32
CA TYR A 235 13.90 7.61 -0.96
C TYR A 235 14.82 6.39 -0.95
N GLY A 236 14.87 5.63 -2.05
CA GLY A 236 15.60 4.36 -2.14
C GLY A 236 14.89 3.20 -1.44
N HIS A 237 13.59 3.32 -1.21
CA HIS A 237 12.78 2.24 -0.63
C HIS A 237 12.48 1.12 -1.64
N PRO A 238 12.44 -0.14 -1.18
CA PRO A 238 12.77 -0.60 0.17
C PRO A 238 14.29 -0.56 0.43
N HIS A 239 14.70 -0.23 1.64
CA HIS A 239 16.11 -0.18 2.00
C HIS A 239 16.71 -1.56 2.20
N LYS A 240 18.01 -1.66 1.92
CA LYS A 240 18.77 -2.91 2.04
C LYS A 240 18.67 -3.55 3.43
N ASP A 241 18.70 -2.75 4.50
CA ASP A 241 18.61 -3.25 5.86
C ASP A 241 17.30 -4.00 6.13
N THR A 242 16.18 -3.49 5.62
CA THR A 242 14.87 -4.15 5.71
C THR A 242 14.85 -5.42 4.86
N MET A 243 15.35 -5.35 3.62
CA MET A 243 15.36 -6.49 2.71
C MET A 243 16.28 -7.62 3.22
N ASP A 244 17.41 -7.30 3.81
CA ASP A 244 18.30 -8.27 4.45
C ASP A 244 17.58 -9.00 5.61
N LYS A 245 16.87 -8.26 6.48
CA LYS A 245 16.10 -8.86 7.60
C LYS A 245 15.02 -9.83 7.10
N LEU A 246 14.25 -9.43 6.10
CA LEU A 246 13.22 -10.28 5.50
C LEU A 246 13.82 -11.54 4.88
N SER A 247 14.92 -11.39 4.14
CA SER A 247 15.65 -12.51 3.53
C SER A 247 16.25 -13.45 4.58
N ASP A 248 16.86 -12.91 5.64
CA ASP A 248 17.50 -13.70 6.70
C ASP A 248 16.47 -14.55 7.48
N MET A 249 15.24 -14.06 7.62
CA MET A 249 14.13 -14.81 8.21
C MET A 249 13.42 -15.74 7.23
N GLY A 250 13.74 -15.66 5.94
CA GLY A 250 13.07 -16.46 4.89
C GLY A 250 11.62 -16.04 4.64
N ILE A 251 11.26 -14.81 4.96
CA ILE A 251 9.93 -14.25 4.74
C ILE A 251 9.72 -14.04 3.25
N GLN A 252 8.63 -14.56 2.71
CA GLN A 252 8.31 -14.41 1.29
C GLN A 252 7.81 -12.99 0.99
N VAL A 253 8.36 -12.36 -0.06
CA VAL A 253 8.15 -10.94 -0.33
C VAL A 253 7.29 -10.73 -1.58
N PHE A 254 6.30 -9.84 -1.44
CA PHE A 254 5.60 -9.18 -2.53
C PHE A 254 5.97 -7.69 -2.53
N ARG A 255 6.03 -7.08 -3.72
CA ARG A 255 6.39 -5.67 -3.90
C ARG A 255 5.43 -5.00 -4.88
N THR A 256 4.81 -3.89 -4.48
CA THR A 256 3.87 -3.18 -5.38
C THR A 256 4.59 -2.49 -6.54
N ASP A 257 5.82 -2.04 -6.36
CA ASP A 257 6.63 -1.41 -7.41
C ASP A 257 7.03 -2.35 -8.54
N GLU A 258 7.04 -3.67 -8.29
CA GLU A 258 7.38 -4.68 -9.29
C GLU A 258 6.15 -5.43 -9.82
N GLN A 259 5.15 -5.62 -8.98
CA GLN A 259 4.04 -6.54 -9.25
C GLN A 259 2.70 -5.83 -9.43
N GLY A 260 2.64 -4.51 -9.20
CA GLY A 260 1.38 -3.78 -9.13
C GLY A 260 0.55 -4.18 -7.89
N THR A 261 -0.74 -4.00 -7.96
CA THR A 261 -1.65 -4.33 -6.84
C THR A 261 -1.60 -5.82 -6.49
N VAL A 262 -1.29 -6.12 -5.22
CA VAL A 262 -1.26 -7.47 -4.66
C VAL A 262 -2.55 -7.73 -3.88
N ILE A 263 -3.11 -8.95 -4.01
CA ILE A 263 -4.36 -9.31 -3.32
C ILE A 263 -4.17 -10.62 -2.58
N ALA A 264 -4.45 -10.59 -1.27
CA ALA A 264 -4.57 -11.77 -0.43
C ALA A 264 -6.05 -12.06 -0.14
N VAL A 265 -6.45 -13.30 -0.25
CA VAL A 265 -7.82 -13.74 0.08
C VAL A 265 -7.71 -14.81 1.17
N SER A 266 -8.12 -14.44 2.39
CA SER A 266 -8.23 -15.37 3.51
C SER A 266 -9.60 -16.02 3.53
N ASN A 267 -9.64 -17.33 3.78
CA ASN A 267 -10.87 -18.07 4.06
C ASN A 267 -11.04 -18.38 5.56
N GLY A 268 -10.22 -17.76 6.41
CA GLY A 268 -10.17 -17.98 7.84
C GLY A 268 -9.19 -19.08 8.28
N SER A 269 -8.60 -19.83 7.35
CA SER A 269 -7.58 -20.85 7.64
C SER A 269 -6.40 -20.81 6.68
N ASP A 270 -6.62 -20.44 5.44
CA ASP A 270 -5.62 -20.37 4.39
C ASP A 270 -5.67 -19.00 3.70
N ILE A 271 -4.53 -18.54 3.20
CA ILE A 271 -4.41 -17.32 2.39
C ILE A 271 -4.07 -17.69 0.95
N GLN A 272 -4.89 -17.23 0.01
CA GLN A 272 -4.63 -17.36 -1.43
C GLN A 272 -4.24 -15.99 -2.00
N TRP A 273 -3.26 -15.99 -2.89
CA TRP A 273 -2.73 -14.79 -3.51
C TRP A 273 -3.13 -14.70 -4.98
N ASN A 274 -3.34 -13.48 -5.50
CA ASN A 274 -3.59 -13.26 -6.92
C ASN A 274 -2.36 -13.52 -7.80
N GLN A 275 -1.17 -13.60 -7.21
CA GLN A 275 0.11 -13.83 -7.87
C GLN A 275 1.10 -14.49 -6.90
N ASN A 276 2.22 -15.00 -7.41
CA ASN A 276 3.27 -15.56 -6.55
C ASN A 276 4.12 -14.44 -5.94
N PRO A 277 4.74 -14.68 -4.76
CA PRO A 277 5.76 -13.76 -4.23
C PRO A 277 6.86 -13.52 -5.28
N CYS A 278 7.31 -12.30 -5.43
CA CYS A 278 8.46 -12.01 -6.30
C CYS A 278 9.76 -12.54 -5.68
N ASN A 279 9.84 -12.53 -4.34
CA ASN A 279 11.04 -12.88 -3.57
C ASN A 279 12.28 -12.11 -4.07
N ASP A 280 12.06 -10.90 -4.58
CA ASP A 280 13.14 -9.98 -4.89
C ASP A 280 13.50 -9.17 -3.64
N TYR A 281 14.67 -9.44 -3.09
CA TYR A 281 15.22 -8.75 -1.93
C TYR A 281 16.19 -7.64 -2.31
N THR A 282 16.19 -7.24 -3.58
CA THR A 282 17.00 -6.11 -4.05
C THR A 282 16.46 -4.82 -3.42
N ALA A 283 17.34 -4.03 -2.85
CA ALA A 283 16.99 -2.71 -2.35
C ALA A 283 16.53 -1.81 -3.51
N GLY A 284 15.69 -0.84 -3.22
CA GLY A 284 15.44 0.29 -4.12
C GLY A 284 16.76 0.97 -4.46
N ASP A 285 16.75 1.83 -5.46
CA ASP A 285 17.93 2.29 -6.18
C ASP A 285 19.15 2.60 -5.29
N GLU A 286 20.12 1.68 -5.23
CA GLU A 286 21.41 1.88 -4.53
C GLU A 286 22.33 2.84 -5.30
N THR A 287 21.95 3.33 -6.47
CA THR A 287 22.83 4.08 -7.36
C THR A 287 23.16 5.48 -6.87
N ASP A 288 22.41 6.03 -5.88
CA ASP A 288 22.62 7.38 -5.35
C ASP A 288 22.90 7.47 -3.84
N ILE A 289 23.09 6.35 -3.14
CA ILE A 289 23.63 6.40 -1.77
C ILE A 289 25.15 6.60 -1.83
N GLY A 290 25.58 7.78 -2.29
CA GLY A 290 26.90 8.27 -1.97
C GLY A 290 27.03 8.31 -0.45
N THR A 291 27.85 7.38 0.09
CA THR A 291 28.32 7.33 1.47
C THR A 291 28.01 8.58 2.30
N GLN A 292 26.82 8.64 2.89
CA GLN A 292 26.54 9.53 4.00
C GLN A 292 26.70 8.71 5.29
N PRO A 293 27.60 9.12 6.20
CA PRO A 293 27.67 8.49 7.50
C PRO A 293 26.38 8.80 8.26
N SER A 294 25.79 7.77 8.84
CA SER A 294 24.69 7.88 9.79
C SER A 294 25.01 8.90 10.88
N SER A 295 24.48 10.11 10.76
CA SER A 295 24.39 11.03 11.88
C SER A 295 23.39 12.13 11.58
N ALA A 296 22.38 12.19 12.41
CA ALA A 296 21.58 13.35 12.73
C ALA A 296 20.55 13.82 11.69
N TYR A 297 19.39 13.22 11.72
CA TYR A 297 18.17 13.96 11.44
C TYR A 297 17.88 14.88 12.66
N GLY A 298 18.49 16.06 12.61
CA GLY A 298 18.19 17.14 13.55
C GLY A 298 17.09 17.99 12.95
N SER A 299 15.98 18.10 13.68
CA SER A 299 14.92 19.07 13.48
C SER A 299 15.46 20.43 13.00
N ARG A 300 14.96 20.91 11.87
CA ARG A 300 15.05 22.32 11.50
C ARG A 300 13.79 23.04 11.95
N SER A 301 13.88 23.61 13.13
CA SER A 301 13.00 24.69 13.57
C SER A 301 13.17 25.90 12.66
N SER A 302 12.03 26.46 12.30
CA SER A 302 11.85 27.76 11.69
C SER A 302 12.67 28.88 12.38
N ALA A 303 13.39 29.64 11.57
CA ALA A 303 13.79 31.00 11.94
C ALA A 303 13.57 31.94 10.76
N SER A 304 12.88 33.02 11.09
CA SER A 304 12.36 34.10 10.28
C SER A 304 13.40 34.90 9.51
N SER A 305 12.92 35.40 8.38
CA SER A 305 13.15 36.70 7.72
C SER A 305 14.38 37.51 8.11
N ASP A 306 15.12 37.90 7.09
CA ASP A 306 15.37 39.32 6.85
C ASP A 306 15.77 39.58 5.39
N TYR A 307 15.13 40.60 4.83
CA TYR A 307 15.37 41.22 3.55
C TYR A 307 16.78 41.81 3.44
N ILE A 308 17.41 41.70 2.28
CA ILE A 308 18.09 42.85 1.61
C ILE A 308 18.19 42.51 0.09
N SER A 309 17.71 43.45 -0.71
CA SER A 309 17.89 43.61 -2.12
C SER A 309 19.33 44.02 -2.45
N ASP A 310 19.90 43.52 -3.55
CA ASP A 310 20.44 44.40 -4.60
C ASP A 310 20.83 43.65 -5.87
N ALA A 311 20.80 44.41 -6.95
CA ALA A 311 20.77 44.03 -8.34
C ALA A 311 22.13 43.68 -8.95
N ALA A 312 22.02 43.03 -10.08
CA ALA A 312 22.64 43.29 -11.38
C ALA A 312 23.58 42.22 -11.94
N ALA A 313 23.17 41.81 -13.16
CA ALA A 313 23.96 41.61 -14.37
C ALA A 313 24.78 40.32 -14.58
N GLY A 314 24.31 39.52 -15.49
CA GLY A 314 25.07 39.17 -16.71
C GLY A 314 25.80 37.82 -16.72
N ALA A 315 25.35 37.00 -17.62
CA ALA A 315 26.08 36.20 -18.62
C ALA A 315 25.76 34.71 -18.63
N ASP A 316 25.00 34.34 -19.61
CA ASP A 316 25.13 33.22 -20.53
C ASP A 316 26.14 32.11 -20.15
N SER A 317 25.63 30.91 -19.89
CA SER A 317 26.24 29.67 -20.37
C SER A 317 25.22 28.52 -20.34
N SER A 318 24.89 28.02 -21.52
CA SER A 318 24.19 26.80 -21.82
C SER A 318 24.69 25.62 -20.96
N ALA A 319 23.85 25.14 -20.06
CA ALA A 319 24.02 23.85 -19.42
C ALA A 319 23.01 22.87 -20.02
N ASN A 320 23.56 21.86 -20.63
CA ASN A 320 23.00 20.66 -21.19
C ASN A 320 21.98 20.05 -20.20
N VAL A 321 20.71 20.12 -20.51
CA VAL A 321 19.67 19.36 -19.81
C VAL A 321 19.76 17.94 -20.33
N GLN A 322 20.32 17.07 -19.54
CA GLN A 322 20.31 15.64 -19.78
C GLN A 322 18.87 15.18 -19.51
N ALA A 323 18.22 14.69 -20.57
CA ALA A 323 16.86 14.15 -20.47
C ALA A 323 16.87 12.92 -19.56
N ASP A 324 15.86 12.85 -18.69
CA ASP A 324 15.53 11.63 -17.95
C ASP A 324 15.38 10.45 -18.91
N PRO A 325 15.73 9.21 -18.48
CA PRO A 325 15.52 8.04 -19.32
C PRO A 325 14.01 7.87 -19.57
N GLU A 326 13.65 7.76 -20.84
CA GLU A 326 12.27 7.51 -21.26
C GLU A 326 11.75 6.20 -20.62
N PRO A 327 10.52 6.19 -20.11
CA PRO A 327 9.90 4.97 -19.58
C PRO A 327 9.82 3.92 -20.69
N VAL A 328 10.33 2.72 -20.39
CA VAL A 328 10.36 1.59 -21.33
C VAL A 328 8.95 0.99 -21.39
N GLY A 329 8.15 1.46 -22.34
CA GLY A 329 6.79 0.96 -22.62
C GLY A 329 6.02 1.86 -23.58
N ASP A 330 4.97 1.29 -24.23
CA ASP A 330 4.03 2.07 -25.06
C ASP A 330 3.30 3.10 -24.17
N MET A 331 3.68 4.37 -24.24
CA MET A 331 3.05 5.46 -23.50
C MET A 331 1.69 5.80 -24.11
N VAL A 332 0.71 6.03 -23.26
CA VAL A 332 -0.66 6.37 -23.63
C VAL A 332 -1.18 7.53 -22.76
N TRP A 333 -2.19 8.21 -23.24
CA TRP A 333 -2.80 9.35 -22.59
C TRP A 333 -4.22 9.01 -22.13
N ILE A 334 -4.57 9.38 -20.90
CA ILE A 334 -5.93 9.29 -20.36
C ILE A 334 -6.47 10.70 -20.07
N SER A 335 -7.75 10.90 -20.27
CA SER A 335 -8.40 12.15 -19.89
C SER A 335 -8.89 12.06 -18.43
N ALA A 336 -8.95 13.18 -17.73
CA ALA A 336 -9.43 13.27 -16.34
C ALA A 336 -10.82 12.65 -16.09
N THR A 337 -11.66 12.52 -17.12
CA THR A 337 -13.05 12.02 -17.01
C THR A 337 -13.38 10.87 -17.94
N GLY A 338 -12.39 10.39 -18.72
CA GLY A 338 -12.61 9.34 -19.71
C GLY A 338 -12.35 7.94 -19.20
N SER A 339 -12.89 6.93 -19.89
CA SER A 339 -12.67 5.50 -19.63
C SER A 339 -11.81 4.84 -20.70
N LYS A 340 -11.05 5.65 -21.47
CA LYS A 340 -10.23 5.19 -22.60
C LYS A 340 -8.84 5.77 -22.53
N TYR A 341 -7.85 4.96 -22.92
CA TYR A 341 -6.51 5.44 -23.19
C TYR A 341 -6.33 5.78 -24.68
N HIS A 342 -5.46 6.74 -24.96
CA HIS A 342 -5.26 7.35 -26.27
C HIS A 342 -3.79 7.38 -26.65
N LYS A 343 -3.48 7.30 -27.94
CA LYS A 343 -2.09 7.44 -28.44
C LYS A 343 -1.56 8.87 -28.37
N ILE A 344 -2.45 9.85 -28.32
CA ILE A 344 -2.12 11.28 -28.35
C ILE A 344 -2.98 12.04 -27.34
N PRO A 345 -2.42 13.08 -26.67
CA PRO A 345 -3.11 13.81 -25.61
C PRO A 345 -4.26 14.70 -26.08
N ASN A 346 -4.43 14.90 -27.36
CA ASN A 346 -5.47 15.75 -27.99
C ASN A 346 -6.48 14.94 -28.81
N CYS A 347 -6.63 13.65 -28.57
CA CYS A 347 -7.57 12.80 -29.30
C CYS A 347 -9.03 13.19 -28.99
N GLY A 348 -9.78 13.54 -30.01
CA GLY A 348 -11.18 13.96 -29.88
C GLY A 348 -11.33 15.31 -29.19
N ASN A 349 -12.04 15.33 -28.05
CA ASN A 349 -12.25 16.55 -27.26
C ASN A 349 -11.38 16.57 -25.99
N MET A 350 -10.37 15.70 -25.90
CA MET A 350 -9.46 15.65 -24.75
C MET A 350 -8.62 16.93 -24.72
N ASN A 351 -8.53 17.54 -23.54
CA ASN A 351 -7.66 18.70 -23.31
C ASN A 351 -6.27 18.20 -22.87
N PRO A 352 -5.19 18.45 -23.66
CA PRO A 352 -3.85 17.98 -23.32
C PRO A 352 -3.34 18.48 -21.96
N ALA A 353 -3.77 19.66 -21.52
CA ALA A 353 -3.38 20.24 -20.24
C ALA A 353 -3.94 19.47 -19.01
N ASN A 354 -4.96 18.64 -19.24
CA ASN A 354 -5.62 17.84 -18.21
C ASN A 354 -5.52 16.34 -18.54
N ALA A 355 -4.64 15.96 -19.46
CA ALA A 355 -4.40 14.57 -19.83
C ALA A 355 -3.22 14.03 -19.02
N THR A 356 -3.36 12.83 -18.46
CA THR A 356 -2.30 12.14 -17.75
C THR A 356 -1.64 11.12 -18.68
N GLU A 357 -0.33 11.12 -18.74
CA GLU A 357 0.45 10.12 -19.48
C GLU A 357 0.81 8.96 -18.54
N MET A 358 0.69 7.74 -19.05
CA MET A 358 1.10 6.52 -18.34
C MET A 358 1.44 5.40 -19.33
N THR A 359 2.02 4.29 -18.86
CA THR A 359 2.25 3.16 -19.76
C THR A 359 0.91 2.50 -20.14
N ARG A 360 0.86 1.88 -21.30
CA ARG A 360 -0.33 1.16 -21.76
C ARG A 360 -0.73 0.05 -20.79
N SER A 361 0.23 -0.68 -20.23
CA SER A 361 -0.03 -1.71 -19.23
C SER A 361 -0.68 -1.14 -17.97
N GLN A 362 -0.23 0.01 -17.48
CA GLN A 362 -0.87 0.72 -16.37
C GLN A 362 -2.31 1.15 -16.73
N ALA A 363 -2.51 1.70 -17.91
CA ALA A 363 -3.84 2.08 -18.37
C ALA A 363 -4.79 0.88 -18.49
N GLU A 364 -4.32 -0.25 -19.01
CA GLU A 364 -5.10 -1.48 -19.14
C GLU A 364 -5.39 -2.10 -17.77
N ALA A 365 -4.40 -2.14 -16.88
CA ALA A 365 -4.57 -2.58 -15.48
C ALA A 365 -5.56 -1.69 -14.73
N ALA A 366 -5.52 -0.38 -14.95
CA ALA A 366 -6.51 0.57 -14.44
C ALA A 366 -7.89 0.46 -15.12
N GLY A 367 -8.07 -0.48 -16.05
CA GLY A 367 -9.35 -0.78 -16.73
C GLY A 367 -9.74 0.22 -17.82
N TYR A 368 -8.80 1.06 -18.28
CA TYR A 368 -9.04 1.85 -19.46
C TYR A 368 -9.00 0.97 -20.70
N GLY A 369 -9.97 1.12 -21.58
CA GLY A 369 -9.96 0.44 -22.87
C GLY A 369 -9.33 1.30 -23.96
N ALA A 370 -8.82 0.70 -25.03
CA ALA A 370 -8.30 1.44 -26.16
C ALA A 370 -9.37 2.38 -26.79
N CYS A 371 -8.95 3.60 -27.16
CA CYS A 371 -9.79 4.51 -27.88
C CYS A 371 -9.90 4.09 -29.36
N LYS A 372 -11.11 3.72 -29.81
CA LYS A 372 -11.36 3.31 -31.20
C LYS A 372 -11.06 4.38 -32.26
N LYS A 373 -10.73 5.61 -31.86
CA LYS A 373 -10.47 6.72 -32.76
C LYS A 373 -8.97 6.88 -33.06
N CYS A 374 -8.10 6.47 -32.17
CA CYS A 374 -6.65 6.58 -32.32
C CYS A 374 -5.89 5.25 -32.16
N TYR A 375 -6.62 4.13 -31.93
CA TYR A 375 -6.14 2.75 -31.98
C TYR A 375 -6.87 1.96 -33.05
#